data_ee2f2266ec2dc3c6c0883eed9d68087d
#
_entry.id   ee2f2266ec2dc3c6c0883eed9d68087d
#
_cell.length_a   1.000
_cell.length_b   1.000
_cell.length_c   1.000
_cell.angle_alpha   90.00
_cell.angle_beta   90.00
_cell.angle_gamma   90.00
#
_symmetry.space_group_name_H-M   'P 1'
#
loop_
_entity.id
_entity.type
_entity.pdbx_description
1 polymer ?
#
loop_
_entity_poly.entity_id
_entity_poly.type
_entity_poly.pdbx_seq_one_letter_code
_entity_poly.pdbx_strand_id
1 'polypeptide(L)'
;LAAGEPPTTKGYTPTVFTELPKLLERAGPGPVRPDGTTAGPITGIFTVLVDGDDHNEPIADAVRGILDGHIVMERAIAERGRFPAINVLKSISRTMPGCHLPHERQIVTNARQTLAAYANMEELIRIGAYRTGADPAVDRAIALNPQLEAFLGQDKDEACGLEESFERLAEILMSEAA
;
A
#
# COMPACT_ATOMS: atom_id res chain seq x y z
N LEU A 1 25.43 2.87 17.95
CA LEU A 1 26.86 2.88 18.33
C LEU A 1 27.19 3.99 19.35
N ALA A 2 26.43 5.07 19.42
CA ALA A 2 26.67 6.16 20.39
C ALA A 2 26.55 5.71 21.86
N ALA A 3 25.77 4.63 22.13
CA ALA A 3 25.63 4.07 23.48
C ALA A 3 26.67 2.98 23.83
N GLY A 4 27.61 2.68 22.91
CA GLY A 4 28.65 1.65 23.15
C GLY A 4 28.13 0.23 23.09
N GLU A 5 26.90 0.01 22.59
CA GLU A 5 26.32 -1.32 22.44
C GLU A 5 26.91 -2.06 21.23
N PRO A 6 27.17 -3.37 21.33
CA PRO A 6 27.60 -4.14 20.18
C PRO A 6 26.44 -4.22 19.12
N PRO A 7 26.77 -4.17 17.83
CA PRO A 7 25.77 -4.31 16.78
C PRO A 7 25.20 -5.74 16.79
N THR A 8 23.89 -5.83 16.53
CA THR A 8 23.18 -7.09 16.29
C THR A 8 23.02 -7.35 14.79
N THR A 9 21.92 -7.95 14.37
CA THR A 9 21.61 -8.26 12.98
C THR A 9 21.68 -7.01 12.10
N LYS A 10 22.38 -7.08 10.96
CA LYS A 10 22.57 -5.99 9.99
C LYS A 10 23.14 -4.68 10.58
N GLY A 11 23.88 -4.75 11.70
CA GLY A 11 24.54 -3.57 12.29
C GLY A 11 23.66 -2.69 13.18
N TYR A 12 22.42 -3.05 13.43
CA TYR A 12 21.54 -2.36 14.38
C TYR A 12 21.94 -2.70 15.83
N THR A 13 21.75 -1.74 16.75
CA THR A 13 21.93 -1.98 18.18
C THR A 13 20.63 -2.48 18.81
N PRO A 14 20.67 -3.28 19.89
CA PRO A 14 19.47 -3.73 20.61
C PRO A 14 18.53 -2.60 21.01
N THR A 15 19.08 -1.46 21.40
CA THR A 15 18.34 -0.25 21.82
C THR A 15 17.38 0.24 20.73
N VAL A 16 17.69 0.06 19.45
CA VAL A 16 16.80 0.47 18.34
C VAL A 16 15.45 -0.24 18.44
N PHE A 17 15.43 -1.54 18.71
CA PHE A 17 14.21 -2.33 18.84
C PHE A 17 13.38 -1.99 20.07
N THR A 18 13.98 -1.33 21.06
CA THR A 18 13.29 -0.84 22.26
C THR A 18 12.73 0.59 22.06
N GLU A 19 13.49 1.45 21.39
CA GLU A 19 13.12 2.87 21.22
C GLU A 19 12.14 3.08 20.07
N LEU A 20 12.24 2.25 19.00
CA LEU A 20 11.36 2.34 17.84
C LEU A 20 9.88 2.17 18.19
N PRO A 21 9.45 1.14 18.94
CA PRO A 21 8.07 1.03 19.41
C PRO A 21 7.60 2.25 20.19
N LYS A 22 8.41 2.73 21.12
CA LYS A 22 8.06 3.93 21.93
C LYS A 22 7.85 5.18 21.06
N LEU A 23 8.62 5.32 19.98
CA LEU A 23 8.44 6.42 19.04
C LEU A 23 7.12 6.27 18.27
N LEU A 24 6.84 5.08 17.76
CA LEU A 24 5.66 4.79 16.93
C LEU A 24 4.35 4.89 17.74
N GLU A 25 4.36 4.41 18.98
CA GLU A 25 3.22 4.45 19.90
C GLU A 25 2.85 5.89 20.36
N ARG A 26 3.65 6.88 20.05
CA ARG A 26 3.30 8.30 20.30
C ARG A 26 2.24 8.82 19.34
N ALA A 27 2.07 8.20 18.19
CA ALA A 27 0.96 8.44 17.30
C ALA A 27 -0.26 7.61 17.75
N GLY A 28 -1.46 8.07 17.47
CA GLY A 28 -2.68 7.36 17.78
C GLY A 28 -3.71 8.20 18.54
N PRO A 29 -4.69 7.55 19.18
CA PRO A 29 -5.72 8.21 19.96
C PRO A 29 -5.13 9.00 21.11
N GLY A 30 -5.64 10.21 21.33
CA GLY A 30 -5.23 11.00 22.49
C GLY A 30 -5.76 10.43 23.81
N PRO A 31 -5.13 10.78 24.95
CA PRO A 31 -5.56 10.31 26.25
C PRO A 31 -6.93 10.89 26.64
N VAL A 32 -7.69 10.12 27.41
CA VAL A 32 -8.93 10.60 28.04
C VAL A 32 -8.56 11.57 29.16
N ARG A 33 -9.15 12.76 29.14
CA ARG A 33 -8.96 13.79 30.17
C ARG A 33 -9.82 13.50 31.39
N PRO A 34 -9.52 14.14 32.55
CA PRO A 34 -10.35 13.98 33.77
C PRO A 34 -11.81 14.38 33.64
N ASP A 35 -12.11 15.25 32.68
CA ASP A 35 -13.48 15.69 32.35
C ASP A 35 -14.26 14.72 31.43
N GLY A 36 -13.63 13.57 31.08
CA GLY A 36 -14.20 12.56 30.18
C GLY A 36 -14.03 12.86 28.68
N THR A 37 -13.45 14.01 28.32
CA THR A 37 -13.15 14.32 26.92
C THR A 37 -11.87 13.63 26.47
N THR A 38 -11.76 13.29 25.17
CA THR A 38 -10.55 12.73 24.60
C THR A 38 -9.71 13.83 23.94
N ALA A 39 -8.41 13.84 24.17
CA ALA A 39 -7.51 14.68 23.41
C ALA A 39 -7.53 14.27 21.91
N GLY A 40 -7.26 15.22 21.02
CA GLY A 40 -7.23 14.94 19.59
C GLY A 40 -6.24 13.82 19.24
N PRO A 41 -6.53 12.99 18.24
CA PRO A 41 -5.62 11.96 17.78
C PRO A 41 -4.41 12.57 17.03
N ILE A 42 -3.29 11.85 17.03
CA ILE A 42 -2.11 12.18 16.24
C ILE A 42 -1.97 11.12 15.14
N THR A 43 -2.07 11.55 13.88
CA THR A 43 -1.75 10.67 12.75
C THR A 43 -0.25 10.71 12.50
N GLY A 44 0.41 9.55 12.58
CA GLY A 44 1.84 9.39 12.30
C GLY A 44 2.07 8.83 10.90
N ILE A 45 2.94 9.48 10.12
CA ILE A 45 3.44 8.96 8.85
C ILE A 45 4.95 8.79 9.00
N PHE A 46 5.41 7.54 8.94
CA PHE A 46 6.80 7.18 9.15
C PHE A 46 7.39 6.61 7.86
N THR A 47 8.58 7.06 7.49
CA THR A 47 9.31 6.52 6.35
C THR A 47 10.41 5.59 6.83
N VAL A 48 10.44 4.38 6.32
CA VAL A 48 11.47 3.38 6.59
C VAL A 48 12.17 3.05 5.27
N LEU A 49 13.49 3.23 5.25
CA LEU A 49 14.32 2.82 4.13
C LEU A 49 14.69 1.36 4.31
N VAL A 50 14.53 0.57 3.25
CA VAL A 50 14.93 -0.86 3.20
C VAL A 50 16.08 -1.03 2.22
N ASP A 51 17.11 -1.74 2.66
CA ASP A 51 18.25 -2.03 1.80
C ASP A 51 17.92 -3.17 0.82
N GLY A 52 18.21 -2.93 -0.47
CA GLY A 52 18.07 -3.96 -1.51
C GLY A 52 16.66 -4.51 -1.71
N ASP A 53 15.62 -3.67 -1.47
CA ASP A 53 14.21 -4.04 -1.54
C ASP A 53 13.82 -5.22 -0.60
N ASP A 54 14.63 -5.48 0.44
CA ASP A 54 14.38 -6.53 1.45
C ASP A 54 13.35 -6.08 2.47
N HIS A 55 12.08 -6.19 2.13
CA HIS A 55 10.96 -5.88 3.05
C HIS A 55 10.90 -6.78 4.29
N ASN A 56 11.70 -7.84 4.38
CA ASN A 56 11.82 -8.71 5.55
C ASN A 56 12.97 -8.29 6.48
N GLU A 57 13.55 -7.12 6.24
CA GLU A 57 14.52 -6.54 7.14
C GLU A 57 13.93 -6.38 8.55
N PRO A 58 14.73 -6.65 9.63
CA PRO A 58 14.22 -6.64 11.01
C PRO A 58 13.52 -5.35 11.43
N ILE A 59 13.99 -4.19 10.97
CA ILE A 59 13.36 -2.89 11.29
C ILE A 59 12.00 -2.77 10.56
N ALA A 60 11.96 -3.09 9.28
CA ALA A 60 10.72 -3.03 8.49
C ALA A 60 9.66 -4.00 9.05
N ASP A 61 10.07 -5.20 9.48
CA ASP A 61 9.19 -6.18 10.09
C ASP A 61 8.66 -5.73 11.45
N ALA A 62 9.53 -5.19 12.32
CA ALA A 62 9.16 -4.64 13.62
C ALA A 62 8.14 -3.48 13.46
N VAL A 63 8.40 -2.56 12.53
CA VAL A 63 7.51 -1.42 12.25
C VAL A 63 6.14 -1.89 11.74
N ARG A 64 6.11 -2.85 10.80
CA ARG A 64 4.85 -3.44 10.29
C ARG A 64 4.03 -4.12 11.36
N GLY A 65 4.69 -4.68 12.38
CA GLY A 65 4.02 -5.30 13.53
C GLY A 65 3.27 -4.30 14.41
N ILE A 66 3.72 -3.04 14.47
CA ILE A 66 3.20 -2.00 15.36
C ILE A 66 2.16 -1.11 14.66
N LEU A 67 2.45 -0.69 13.42
CA LEU A 67 1.63 0.28 12.69
C LEU A 67 0.31 -0.31 12.18
N ASP A 68 -0.70 0.54 12.02
CA ASP A 68 -2.03 0.18 11.50
C ASP A 68 -2.06 -0.09 10.00
N GLY A 69 -0.95 0.12 9.32
CA GLY A 69 -0.80 -0.17 7.91
C GLY A 69 0.57 0.24 7.38
N HIS A 70 0.86 -0.16 6.17
CA HIS A 70 2.08 0.23 5.48
C HIS A 70 1.84 0.38 3.99
N ILE A 71 2.54 1.33 3.40
CA ILE A 71 2.55 1.59 1.95
C ILE A 71 3.90 1.12 1.42
N VAL A 72 3.88 0.16 0.51
CA VAL A 72 5.09 -0.39 -0.12
C VAL A 72 5.37 0.37 -1.40
N MET A 73 6.58 0.93 -1.50
CA MET A 73 7.09 1.54 -2.73
C MET A 73 8.12 0.61 -3.36
N GLU A 74 8.04 0.44 -4.69
CA GLU A 74 8.93 -0.47 -5.42
C GLU A 74 9.65 0.25 -6.55
N ARG A 75 10.96 0.02 -6.64
CA ARG A 75 11.79 0.55 -7.71
C ARG A 75 11.31 0.09 -9.09
N ALA A 76 10.91 -1.16 -9.25
CA ALA A 76 10.43 -1.71 -10.52
C ALA A 76 9.22 -0.95 -11.09
N ILE A 77 8.37 -0.39 -10.23
CA ILE A 77 7.23 0.45 -10.65
C ILE A 77 7.74 1.81 -11.14
N ALA A 78 8.68 2.43 -10.42
CA ALA A 78 9.30 3.69 -10.83
C ALA A 78 10.06 3.56 -12.16
N GLU A 79 10.76 2.46 -12.38
CA GLU A 79 11.49 2.15 -13.61
C GLU A 79 10.57 1.99 -14.83
N ARG A 80 9.30 1.62 -14.61
CA ARG A 80 8.25 1.61 -15.65
C ARG A 80 7.62 3.00 -15.88
N GLY A 81 8.04 4.02 -15.13
CA GLY A 81 7.57 5.40 -15.27
C GLY A 81 6.28 5.73 -14.53
N ARG A 82 5.73 4.84 -13.68
CA ARG A 82 4.56 5.15 -12.86
C ARG A 82 4.97 5.76 -11.53
N PHE A 83 4.45 6.94 -11.25
CA PHE A 83 4.63 7.66 -9.98
C PHE A 83 3.26 8.08 -9.43
N PRO A 84 3.04 8.00 -8.09
CA PRO A 84 3.96 7.43 -7.09
C PRO A 84 4.18 5.91 -7.30
N ALA A 85 5.37 5.42 -6.98
CA ALA A 85 5.79 4.04 -7.21
C ALA A 85 5.21 3.07 -6.17
N ILE A 86 3.92 3.19 -5.86
CA ILE A 86 3.23 2.42 -4.82
C ILE A 86 2.77 1.07 -5.37
N ASN A 87 3.15 -0.01 -4.69
CA ASN A 87 2.58 -1.33 -4.94
C ASN A 87 1.32 -1.53 -4.08
N VAL A 88 0.15 -1.38 -4.69
CA VAL A 88 -1.15 -1.48 -4.01
C VAL A 88 -1.41 -2.89 -3.47
N LEU A 89 -0.94 -3.93 -4.14
CA LEU A 89 -1.17 -5.33 -3.72
C LEU A 89 -0.35 -5.71 -2.50
N LYS A 90 0.87 -5.16 -2.37
CA LYS A 90 1.75 -5.38 -1.22
C LYS A 90 1.48 -4.43 -0.06
N SER A 91 0.76 -3.33 -0.30
CA SER A 91 0.36 -2.37 0.73
C SER A 91 -0.85 -2.88 1.52
N ILE A 92 -0.82 -2.67 2.83
CA ILE A 92 -1.85 -3.16 3.76
C ILE A 92 -2.34 -2.03 4.65
N SER A 93 -3.65 -2.03 4.94
CA SER A 93 -4.26 -1.22 5.99
C SER A 93 -5.09 -2.13 6.90
N ARG A 94 -4.88 -2.04 8.22
CA ARG A 94 -5.69 -2.76 9.22
C ARG A 94 -7.04 -2.11 9.46
N THR A 95 -7.16 -0.82 9.15
CA THR A 95 -8.42 -0.07 9.28
C THR A 95 -9.40 -0.35 8.13
N MET A 96 -8.89 -0.85 7.01
CA MET A 96 -9.74 -1.34 5.91
C MET A 96 -10.31 -2.73 6.25
N PRO A 97 -11.55 -3.02 5.89
CA PRO A 97 -12.52 -2.19 5.16
C PRO A 97 -13.35 -1.26 6.06
N GLY A 98 -13.07 -1.18 7.36
CA GLY A 98 -13.89 -0.46 8.35
C GLY A 98 -14.06 1.04 8.07
N CYS A 99 -13.06 1.67 7.48
CA CYS A 99 -13.06 3.10 7.16
C CYS A 99 -13.81 3.46 5.85
N HIS A 100 -14.27 2.46 5.08
CA HIS A 100 -14.96 2.67 3.82
C HIS A 100 -16.47 2.45 3.93
N LEU A 101 -17.23 3.19 3.14
CA LEU A 101 -18.65 2.93 2.93
C LEU A 101 -18.85 1.58 2.20
N PRO A 102 -20.02 0.94 2.33
CA PRO A 102 -20.26 -0.39 1.74
C PRO A 102 -19.97 -0.47 0.23
N HIS A 103 -20.37 0.55 -0.54
CA HIS A 103 -20.10 0.61 -1.97
C HIS A 103 -18.61 0.81 -2.30
N GLU A 104 -17.89 1.64 -1.52
CA GLU A 104 -16.45 1.85 -1.66
C GLU A 104 -15.66 0.54 -1.42
N ARG A 105 -16.08 -0.25 -0.41
CA ARG A 105 -15.48 -1.57 -0.13
C ARG A 105 -15.56 -2.49 -1.34
N GLN A 106 -16.71 -2.49 -2.02
CA GLN A 106 -16.89 -3.32 -3.21
C GLN A 106 -15.99 -2.86 -4.34
N ILE A 107 -15.89 -1.55 -4.58
CA ILE A 107 -15.01 -0.96 -5.59
C ILE A 107 -13.56 -1.35 -5.33
N VAL A 108 -13.06 -1.14 -4.09
CA VAL A 108 -11.68 -1.49 -3.72
C VAL A 108 -11.42 -3.00 -3.86
N THR A 109 -12.37 -3.83 -3.43
CA THR A 109 -12.24 -5.29 -3.55
C THR A 109 -12.12 -5.72 -5.00
N ASN A 110 -13.00 -5.22 -5.88
CA ASN A 110 -12.98 -5.53 -7.30
C ASN A 110 -11.69 -5.05 -7.98
N ALA A 111 -11.24 -3.82 -7.68
CA ALA A 111 -10.00 -3.28 -8.22
C ALA A 111 -8.79 -4.14 -7.82
N ARG A 112 -8.68 -4.51 -6.53
CA ARG A 112 -7.59 -5.36 -6.05
C ARG A 112 -7.63 -6.76 -6.67
N GLN A 113 -8.81 -7.36 -6.85
CA GLN A 113 -8.96 -8.65 -7.52
C GLN A 113 -8.51 -8.57 -8.99
N THR A 114 -8.90 -7.52 -9.70
CA THR A 114 -8.50 -7.29 -11.09
C THR A 114 -6.98 -7.11 -11.21
N LEU A 115 -6.39 -6.26 -10.37
CA LEU A 115 -4.94 -6.07 -10.33
C LEU A 115 -4.19 -7.37 -9.98
N ALA A 116 -4.70 -8.15 -9.03
CA ALA A 116 -4.11 -9.43 -8.66
C ALA A 116 -4.19 -10.47 -9.78
N ALA A 117 -5.33 -10.55 -10.48
CA ALA A 117 -5.49 -11.44 -11.63
C ALA A 117 -4.48 -11.11 -12.73
N TYR A 118 -4.28 -9.82 -13.05
CA TYR A 118 -3.26 -9.40 -14.00
C TYR A 118 -1.85 -9.75 -13.52
N ALA A 119 -1.50 -9.37 -12.29
CA ALA A 119 -0.17 -9.59 -11.73
C ALA A 119 0.24 -11.07 -11.69
N ASN A 120 -0.70 -11.97 -11.40
CA ASN A 120 -0.47 -13.42 -11.39
C ASN A 120 -0.17 -13.98 -12.79
N MET A 121 -0.62 -13.31 -13.84
CA MET A 121 -0.49 -13.77 -15.23
C MET A 121 0.45 -12.89 -16.07
N GLU A 122 0.99 -11.80 -15.49
CA GLU A 122 1.79 -10.79 -16.20
C GLU A 122 2.92 -11.41 -17.04
N GLU A 123 3.63 -12.40 -16.49
CA GLU A 123 4.73 -13.04 -17.19
C GLU A 123 4.25 -13.86 -18.39
N LEU A 124 3.16 -14.62 -18.23
CA LEU A 124 2.59 -15.41 -19.34
C LEU A 124 2.01 -14.52 -20.43
N ILE A 125 1.43 -13.38 -20.05
CA ILE A 125 0.92 -12.38 -20.99
C ILE A 125 2.10 -11.78 -21.78
N ARG A 126 3.15 -11.39 -21.09
CA ARG A 126 4.33 -10.75 -21.68
C ARG A 126 5.06 -11.63 -22.70
N ILE A 127 5.17 -12.94 -22.44
CA ILE A 127 5.79 -13.89 -23.38
C ILE A 127 4.82 -14.44 -24.43
N GLY A 128 3.56 -13.97 -24.46
CA GLY A 128 2.53 -14.42 -25.39
C GLY A 128 2.04 -15.85 -25.18
N ALA A 129 2.24 -16.42 -23.99
CA ALA A 129 1.80 -17.77 -23.64
C ALA A 129 0.34 -17.83 -23.17
N TYR A 130 -0.24 -16.69 -22.75
CA TYR A 130 -1.64 -16.61 -22.40
C TYR A 130 -2.54 -16.60 -23.64
N ARG A 131 -3.63 -17.36 -23.61
CA ARG A 131 -4.62 -17.41 -24.69
C ARG A 131 -5.88 -16.68 -24.24
N THR A 132 -6.27 -15.64 -24.95
CA THR A 132 -7.55 -14.94 -24.75
C THR A 132 -8.71 -15.92 -24.78
N GLY A 133 -9.66 -15.77 -23.88
CA GLY A 133 -10.81 -16.66 -23.71
C GLY A 133 -10.55 -17.85 -22.78
N ALA A 134 -9.33 -18.04 -22.26
CA ALA A 134 -9.01 -19.13 -21.33
C ALA A 134 -9.57 -18.88 -19.92
N ASP A 135 -9.57 -17.63 -19.47
CA ASP A 135 -10.11 -17.20 -18.17
C ASP A 135 -10.74 -15.80 -18.28
N PRO A 136 -12.06 -15.69 -18.13
CA PRO A 136 -12.75 -14.39 -18.23
C PRO A 136 -12.26 -13.33 -17.23
N ALA A 137 -11.80 -13.74 -16.04
CA ALA A 137 -11.28 -12.81 -15.06
C ALA A 137 -9.91 -12.23 -15.48
N VAL A 138 -9.08 -13.04 -16.10
CA VAL A 138 -7.79 -12.61 -16.66
C VAL A 138 -8.00 -11.76 -17.91
N ASP A 139 -8.90 -12.14 -18.81
CA ASP A 139 -9.21 -11.34 -19.99
C ASP A 139 -9.68 -9.94 -19.61
N ARG A 140 -10.59 -9.86 -18.63
CA ARG A 140 -11.03 -8.59 -18.06
C ARG A 140 -9.88 -7.81 -17.44
N ALA A 141 -9.00 -8.47 -16.68
CA ALA A 141 -7.86 -7.83 -16.05
C ALA A 141 -6.89 -7.25 -17.10
N ILE A 142 -6.66 -7.94 -18.21
CA ILE A 142 -5.85 -7.46 -19.33
C ILE A 142 -6.48 -6.20 -19.96
N ALA A 143 -7.78 -6.20 -20.17
CA ALA A 143 -8.48 -5.07 -20.78
C ALA A 143 -8.49 -3.83 -19.88
N LEU A 144 -8.65 -4.00 -18.55
CA LEU A 144 -8.72 -2.88 -17.59
C LEU A 144 -7.35 -2.41 -17.11
N ASN A 145 -6.29 -3.22 -17.23
CA ASN A 145 -4.98 -2.89 -16.66
C ASN A 145 -4.41 -1.55 -17.13
N PRO A 146 -4.49 -1.15 -18.42
CA PRO A 146 -3.98 0.16 -18.84
C PRO A 146 -4.67 1.33 -18.15
N GLN A 147 -5.99 1.25 -17.92
CA GLN A 147 -6.77 2.29 -17.25
C GLN A 147 -6.48 2.31 -15.75
N LEU A 148 -6.33 1.14 -15.12
CA LEU A 148 -5.95 1.03 -13.71
C LEU A 148 -4.53 1.54 -13.47
N GLU A 149 -3.57 1.24 -14.33
CA GLU A 149 -2.20 1.78 -14.23
C GLU A 149 -2.18 3.30 -14.40
N ALA A 150 -2.97 3.86 -15.34
CA ALA A 150 -3.12 5.30 -15.48
C ALA A 150 -3.77 5.95 -14.25
N PHE A 151 -4.79 5.31 -13.66
CA PHE A 151 -5.44 5.76 -12.43
C PHE A 151 -4.50 5.76 -11.22
N LEU A 152 -3.61 4.78 -11.13
CA LEU A 152 -2.61 4.67 -10.04
C LEU A 152 -1.43 5.62 -10.23
N GLY A 153 -1.28 6.20 -11.41
CA GLY A 153 -0.33 7.29 -11.68
C GLY A 153 -0.93 8.62 -11.25
N GLN A 154 -0.09 9.54 -10.79
CA GLN A 154 -0.49 10.91 -10.43
C GLN A 154 0.69 11.85 -10.66
N ASP A 155 0.45 12.95 -11.35
CA ASP A 155 1.45 13.99 -11.48
C ASP A 155 1.60 14.78 -10.17
N LYS A 156 2.79 15.35 -9.95
CA LYS A 156 3.10 16.08 -8.70
C LYS A 156 2.19 17.29 -8.45
N ASP A 157 1.62 17.86 -9.49
CA ASP A 157 0.76 19.04 -9.44
C ASP A 157 -0.74 18.66 -9.55
N GLU A 158 -1.06 17.36 -9.68
CA GLU A 158 -2.42 16.85 -9.73
C GLU A 158 -2.98 16.70 -8.32
N ALA A 159 -4.14 17.32 -8.09
CA ALA A 159 -4.91 17.15 -6.87
C ALA A 159 -6.22 16.43 -7.18
N CYS A 160 -6.53 15.38 -6.45
CA CYS A 160 -7.76 14.62 -6.59
C CYS A 160 -8.35 14.34 -5.21
N GLY A 161 -9.64 14.59 -5.04
CA GLY A 161 -10.36 14.29 -3.81
C GLY A 161 -10.63 12.78 -3.65
N LEU A 162 -10.91 12.36 -2.42
CA LEU A 162 -11.19 10.94 -2.13
C LEU A 162 -12.47 10.46 -2.86
N GLU A 163 -13.53 11.26 -2.84
CA GLU A 163 -14.81 10.96 -3.50
C GLU A 163 -14.62 10.82 -5.02
N GLU A 164 -13.97 11.80 -5.64
CA GLU A 164 -13.62 11.77 -7.07
C GLU A 164 -12.77 10.55 -7.43
N SER A 165 -11.83 10.16 -6.56
CA SER A 165 -11.01 8.95 -6.78
C SER A 165 -11.86 7.68 -6.80
N PHE A 166 -12.87 7.56 -5.92
CA PHE A 166 -13.79 6.42 -5.94
C PHE A 166 -14.70 6.43 -7.15
N GLU A 167 -15.19 7.59 -7.58
CA GLU A 167 -16.00 7.72 -8.81
C GLU A 167 -15.19 7.27 -10.04
N ARG A 168 -14.00 7.82 -10.23
CA ARG A 168 -13.10 7.44 -11.34
C ARG A 168 -12.76 5.94 -11.33
N LEU A 169 -12.49 5.37 -10.15
CA LEU A 169 -12.19 3.94 -10.04
C LEU A 169 -13.43 3.08 -10.37
N ALA A 170 -14.61 3.51 -9.94
CA ALA A 170 -15.87 2.83 -10.28
C ALA A 170 -16.15 2.85 -11.78
N GLU A 171 -15.95 3.97 -12.45
CA GLU A 171 -16.11 4.11 -13.90
C GLU A 171 -15.19 3.15 -14.67
N ILE A 172 -13.91 3.07 -14.26
CA ILE A 172 -12.95 2.12 -14.87
C ILE A 172 -13.45 0.69 -14.71
N LEU A 173 -13.91 0.31 -13.52
CA LEU A 173 -14.38 -1.05 -13.27
C LEU A 173 -15.71 -1.38 -13.94
N MET A 174 -16.52 -0.37 -14.29
CA MET A 174 -17.78 -0.54 -15.03
C MET A 174 -17.58 -0.50 -16.55
N SER A 175 -16.45 0.04 -17.02
CA SER A 175 -16.17 0.03 -18.45
C SER A 175 -16.13 -1.41 -18.94
N GLU A 176 -16.98 -1.74 -19.91
CA GLU A 176 -16.90 -3.01 -20.59
C GLU A 176 -15.55 -3.09 -21.31
N ALA A 177 -14.90 -4.24 -21.19
CA ALA A 177 -13.71 -4.53 -21.98
C ALA A 177 -14.09 -4.46 -23.46
N ALA A 178 -13.69 -3.38 -24.13
CA ALA A 178 -13.94 -3.19 -25.56
C ALA A 178 -13.14 -4.19 -26.40
#